data_110781180deef5f125252e1b6d41feb9
#
_entry.id   110781180deef5f125252e1b6d41feb9
#
_cell.length_a   1.000
_cell.length_b   1.000
_cell.length_c   1.000
_cell.angle_alpha   90.00
_cell.angle_beta   90.00
_cell.angle_gamma   90.00
#
_symmetry.space_group_name_H-M   'P 1'
#
loop_
_entity.id
_entity.type
_entity.pdbx_description
1 polymer ?
#
loop_
_entity_poly.entity_id
_entity_poly.type
_entity_poly.pdbx_seq_one_letter_code
_entity_poly.pdbx_strand_id
1 'polypeptide(L)'
;MTVFKDMLHELKVGRENPDGADQGFIGGYFPDLLDKPMFHPNSNGTKLEGQYRLPLGYQMDASYYYLRLRWHVPCGPNSVITFPGAPWLKPWYWWSWPVLPLGIQWHEQRRQTIGYGAEMPIVIIQAVLYLGIVAVTRVARPNLSKLCYRREDSKSIFLIRSGLKMIAIWSILAAYIVPFFAIPCTVHPLVGWSLYLLGVFSLLCIAVNAFLLPMLPILVPWLGVLGALLMMAYPWYSNGVVRALAVFAYSFCASPVAWIALGKILACLNVSVEREGFLPRLAESAPLSGFNKLY
;
A
#
# COMPACT_ATOMS: atom_id res chain seq x y z
N MET A 1 -42.55 3.81 -11.86
CA MET A 1 -42.54 2.36 -12.23
C MET A 1 -42.71 2.09 -13.72
N THR A 2 -43.38 2.94 -14.46
CA THR A 2 -43.59 2.86 -15.92
C THR A 2 -42.28 2.96 -16.69
N VAL A 3 -41.48 4.00 -16.46
CA VAL A 3 -40.20 4.26 -17.17
C VAL A 3 -39.23 3.05 -17.11
N PHE A 4 -39.10 2.43 -15.95
CA PHE A 4 -38.20 1.25 -15.83
C PHE A 4 -38.69 0.04 -16.65
N LYS A 5 -40.02 -0.16 -16.72
CA LYS A 5 -40.61 -1.21 -17.55
C LYS A 5 -40.41 -0.94 -19.04
N ASP A 6 -40.55 0.33 -19.43
CA ASP A 6 -40.31 0.76 -20.82
C ASP A 6 -38.84 0.57 -21.19
N MET A 7 -37.91 0.96 -20.32
CA MET A 7 -36.47 0.74 -20.52
C MET A 7 -36.13 -0.75 -20.66
N LEU A 8 -36.72 -1.61 -19.83
CA LEU A 8 -36.55 -3.06 -19.95
C LEU A 8 -37.14 -3.62 -21.24
N HIS A 9 -38.26 -3.06 -21.72
CA HIS A 9 -38.86 -3.44 -22.98
C HIS A 9 -37.94 -3.05 -24.15
N GLU A 10 -37.46 -1.82 -24.19
CA GLU A 10 -36.53 -1.30 -25.18
C GLU A 10 -35.24 -2.12 -25.25
N LEU A 11 -34.70 -2.49 -24.07
CA LEU A 11 -33.52 -3.34 -23.97
C LEU A 11 -33.75 -4.73 -24.57
N LYS A 12 -34.93 -5.32 -24.35
CA LYS A 12 -35.31 -6.64 -24.91
C LYS A 12 -35.54 -6.60 -26.40
N VAL A 13 -36.08 -5.52 -26.93
CA VAL A 13 -36.32 -5.29 -28.36
C VAL A 13 -35.02 -5.04 -29.12
N GLY A 14 -33.91 -4.78 -28.41
CA GLY A 14 -32.58 -4.63 -29.03
C GLY A 14 -32.32 -3.21 -29.51
N ARG A 15 -32.69 -2.19 -28.73
CA ARG A 15 -32.34 -0.79 -29.00
C ARG A 15 -30.83 -0.66 -29.18
N GLU A 16 -30.41 0.13 -30.16
CA GLU A 16 -29.01 0.48 -30.34
C GLU A 16 -28.37 1.01 -29.07
N ASN A 17 -27.26 0.42 -28.69
CA ASN A 17 -26.47 0.80 -27.51
C ASN A 17 -25.03 1.02 -27.98
N PRO A 18 -24.62 2.28 -28.25
CA PRO A 18 -23.35 2.60 -28.89
C PRO A 18 -22.10 2.13 -28.11
N ASP A 19 -22.17 2.08 -26.80
CA ASP A 19 -21.07 1.68 -25.94
C ASP A 19 -21.22 0.28 -25.32
N GLY A 20 -22.35 -0.40 -25.61
CA GLY A 20 -22.64 -1.72 -25.05
C GLY A 20 -22.88 -1.73 -23.54
N ALA A 21 -22.91 -0.56 -22.90
CA ALA A 21 -23.02 -0.39 -21.47
C ALA A 21 -24.30 0.40 -21.06
N ASP A 22 -24.55 0.54 -19.77
CA ASP A 22 -25.69 1.23 -19.22
C ASP A 22 -25.71 2.72 -19.55
N GLN A 23 -24.57 3.36 -19.64
CA GLN A 23 -24.47 4.80 -19.93
C GLN A 23 -24.91 5.13 -21.35
N GLY A 24 -24.48 4.39 -22.34
CA GLY A 24 -24.91 4.56 -23.74
C GLY A 24 -26.39 4.28 -23.90
N PHE A 25 -26.91 3.23 -23.25
CA PHE A 25 -28.34 2.94 -23.28
C PHE A 25 -29.18 4.08 -22.65
N ILE A 26 -28.80 4.56 -21.46
CA ILE A 26 -29.50 5.66 -20.76
C ILE A 26 -29.40 6.96 -21.55
N GLY A 27 -28.23 7.29 -22.09
CA GLY A 27 -28.04 8.46 -22.95
C GLY A 27 -28.90 8.43 -24.20
N GLY A 28 -29.01 7.26 -24.83
CA GLY A 28 -29.91 7.04 -25.96
C GLY A 28 -31.40 7.09 -25.62
N TYR A 29 -31.78 6.64 -24.41
CA TYR A 29 -33.14 6.66 -23.93
C TYR A 29 -33.63 8.08 -23.58
N PHE A 30 -32.73 8.97 -23.12
CA PHE A 30 -32.97 10.35 -22.78
C PHE A 30 -32.14 11.31 -23.65
N PRO A 31 -32.37 11.39 -24.97
CA PRO A 31 -31.49 12.15 -25.86
C PRO A 31 -31.54 13.67 -25.60
N ASP A 32 -32.64 14.17 -25.07
CA ASP A 32 -32.90 15.58 -24.76
C ASP A 32 -32.63 15.94 -23.27
N LEU A 33 -31.94 15.07 -22.51
CA LEU A 33 -31.70 15.28 -21.08
C LEU A 33 -30.94 16.59 -20.80
N LEU A 34 -30.00 16.96 -21.68
CA LEU A 34 -29.21 18.19 -21.53
C LEU A 34 -30.05 19.47 -21.70
N ASP A 35 -31.16 19.40 -22.42
CA ASP A 35 -32.08 20.52 -22.66
C ASP A 35 -33.14 20.63 -21.56
N LYS A 36 -33.24 19.64 -20.68
CA LYS A 36 -34.17 19.67 -19.54
C LYS A 36 -33.73 20.70 -18.49
N PRO A 37 -34.72 21.31 -17.80
CA PRO A 37 -34.42 22.25 -16.71
C PRO A 37 -33.65 21.56 -15.58
N MET A 38 -32.74 22.31 -14.94
CA MET A 38 -31.97 21.81 -13.81
C MET A 38 -32.84 21.73 -12.56
N PHE A 39 -32.68 20.64 -11.81
CA PHE A 39 -33.33 20.48 -10.51
C PHE A 39 -32.74 21.43 -9.47
N HIS A 40 -33.58 22.17 -8.79
CA HIS A 40 -33.21 23.03 -7.67
C HIS A 40 -34.05 22.66 -6.44
N PRO A 41 -33.44 22.07 -5.39
CA PRO A 41 -34.20 21.56 -4.25
C PRO A 41 -35.02 22.60 -3.52
N ASN A 42 -34.59 23.88 -3.54
CA ASN A 42 -35.26 24.97 -2.84
C ASN A 42 -36.44 25.60 -3.63
N SER A 43 -36.47 25.39 -4.93
CA SER A 43 -37.50 26.03 -5.82
C SER A 43 -38.53 25.03 -6.35
N ASN A 44 -38.19 23.76 -6.44
CA ASN A 44 -39.06 22.78 -7.09
C ASN A 44 -40.03 22.07 -6.13
N GLY A 45 -40.02 22.43 -4.83
CA GLY A 45 -40.97 21.90 -3.84
C GLY A 45 -40.92 20.37 -3.66
N THR A 46 -41.97 19.83 -3.05
CA THR A 46 -42.09 18.39 -2.73
C THR A 46 -42.68 17.55 -3.87
N LYS A 47 -43.28 18.18 -4.91
CA LYS A 47 -43.82 17.46 -6.08
C LYS A 47 -42.96 17.74 -7.30
N LEU A 48 -42.25 16.74 -7.74
CA LEU A 48 -41.47 16.72 -8.99
C LEU A 48 -42.43 16.31 -10.12
N GLU A 49 -43.07 17.28 -10.74
CA GLU A 49 -43.82 17.09 -11.99
C GLU A 49 -42.91 17.44 -13.17
N GLY A 50 -42.59 16.44 -14.00
CA GLY A 50 -41.74 16.60 -15.17
C GLY A 50 -40.38 15.87 -15.06
N GLN A 51 -39.56 16.12 -16.09
CA GLN A 51 -38.21 15.60 -16.19
C GLN A 51 -37.19 16.71 -15.89
N TYR A 52 -36.26 16.44 -15.01
CA TYR A 52 -35.19 17.36 -14.62
C TYR A 52 -33.85 16.70 -14.73
N ARG A 53 -32.84 17.45 -15.13
CA ARG A 53 -31.45 17.04 -15.00
C ARG A 53 -30.94 17.37 -13.59
N LEU A 54 -30.19 16.48 -13.02
CA LEU A 54 -29.59 16.71 -11.72
C LEU A 54 -28.33 17.60 -11.89
N PRO A 55 -28.10 18.56 -10.98
CA PRO A 55 -26.87 19.32 -10.96
C PRO A 55 -25.67 18.44 -10.52
N LEU A 56 -24.44 18.89 -10.85
CA LEU A 56 -23.18 18.18 -10.56
C LEU A 56 -23.00 17.81 -9.09
N GLY A 57 -23.61 18.55 -8.16
CA GLY A 57 -23.55 18.19 -6.73
C GLY A 57 -24.23 16.87 -6.37
N TYR A 58 -25.09 16.33 -7.24
CA TYR A 58 -25.70 15.01 -7.05
C TYR A 58 -24.84 13.85 -7.58
N GLN A 59 -23.85 14.16 -8.39
CA GLN A 59 -22.84 13.18 -8.83
C GLN A 59 -21.51 13.89 -9.06
N MET A 60 -20.58 13.72 -8.14
CA MET A 60 -19.25 14.30 -8.19
C MET A 60 -18.21 13.20 -8.36
N ASP A 61 -17.30 13.41 -9.31
CA ASP A 61 -16.12 12.58 -9.44
C ASP A 61 -15.15 12.82 -8.26
N ALA A 62 -14.67 11.76 -7.65
CA ALA A 62 -13.77 11.84 -6.51
C ALA A 62 -12.47 12.59 -6.82
N SER A 63 -11.99 12.58 -8.07
CA SER A 63 -10.81 13.32 -8.47
C SER A 63 -10.98 14.83 -8.30
N TYR A 64 -12.14 15.38 -8.67
CA TYR A 64 -12.45 16.80 -8.43
C TYR A 64 -12.56 17.12 -6.94
N TYR A 65 -13.14 16.21 -6.17
CA TYR A 65 -13.26 16.36 -4.72
C TYR A 65 -11.89 16.42 -4.04
N TYR A 66 -10.94 15.54 -4.43
CA TYR A 66 -9.62 15.47 -3.82
C TYR A 66 -8.70 16.60 -4.24
N LEU A 67 -8.72 16.96 -5.51
CA LEU A 67 -7.85 18.01 -6.03
C LEU A 67 -8.25 19.38 -5.50
N ARG A 68 -9.53 19.57 -5.09
CA ARG A 68 -10.07 20.87 -4.67
C ARG A 68 -9.55 22.01 -5.54
N LEU A 69 -9.38 21.70 -6.82
CA LEU A 69 -9.12 22.70 -7.81
C LEU A 69 -10.24 23.71 -7.62
N ARG A 70 -9.95 25.00 -7.64
CA ARG A 70 -10.81 26.18 -7.32
C ARG A 70 -12.16 26.23 -8.04
N TRP A 71 -12.69 25.11 -8.41
CA TRP A 71 -14.01 25.00 -9.00
C TRP A 71 -15.02 24.98 -7.87
N HIS A 72 -15.60 26.10 -7.64
CA HIS A 72 -16.84 26.16 -6.90
C HIS A 72 -17.83 25.28 -7.65
N VAL A 73 -18.09 24.10 -7.09
CA VAL A 73 -19.20 23.31 -7.56
C VAL A 73 -20.45 24.13 -7.27
N PRO A 74 -21.17 24.64 -8.28
CA PRO A 74 -22.22 25.62 -8.06
C PRO A 74 -23.45 25.09 -7.33
N CYS A 75 -23.41 23.86 -6.83
CA CYS A 75 -24.57 23.06 -6.44
C CYS A 75 -24.59 22.67 -4.96
N GLY A 76 -23.75 23.26 -4.10
CA GLY A 76 -23.77 22.97 -2.67
C GLY A 76 -23.07 21.66 -2.29
N PRO A 77 -23.40 21.04 -1.14
CA PRO A 77 -22.76 19.81 -0.68
C PRO A 77 -23.04 18.66 -1.65
N ASN A 78 -22.03 17.85 -1.90
CA ASN A 78 -22.13 16.70 -2.79
C ASN A 78 -22.99 15.61 -2.16
N SER A 79 -24.03 15.18 -2.86
CA SER A 79 -24.93 14.10 -2.41
C SER A 79 -24.40 12.72 -2.80
N VAL A 80 -23.71 12.62 -3.95
CA VAL A 80 -23.13 11.38 -4.45
C VAL A 80 -21.73 11.68 -4.94
N ILE A 81 -20.78 10.83 -4.56
CA ILE A 81 -19.40 10.86 -5.02
C ILE A 81 -19.09 9.55 -5.72
N THR A 82 -18.64 9.62 -6.97
CA THR A 82 -18.20 8.48 -7.75
C THR A 82 -16.67 8.36 -7.67
N PHE A 83 -16.18 7.12 -7.64
CA PHE A 83 -14.76 6.81 -7.63
C PHE A 83 -14.37 6.17 -8.96
N PRO A 84 -14.10 6.98 -10.00
CA PRO A 84 -13.60 6.48 -11.27
C PRO A 84 -12.15 5.99 -11.12
N GLY A 85 -11.59 5.52 -12.21
CA GLY A 85 -10.21 5.10 -12.27
C GLY A 85 -9.99 3.61 -12.02
N ALA A 86 -8.74 3.25 -11.92
CA ALA A 86 -8.30 1.87 -11.89
C ALA A 86 -8.90 1.07 -10.72
N PRO A 87 -9.19 -0.22 -10.90
CA PRO A 87 -9.79 -1.05 -9.85
C PRO A 87 -9.04 -1.01 -8.51
N TRP A 88 -7.72 -0.86 -8.55
CA TRP A 88 -6.88 -0.82 -7.34
C TRP A 88 -6.90 0.51 -6.58
N LEU A 89 -7.55 1.55 -7.11
CA LEU A 89 -7.71 2.87 -6.46
C LEU A 89 -9.11 3.10 -5.91
N LYS A 90 -9.85 2.03 -5.60
CA LYS A 90 -11.19 2.16 -5.02
C LYS A 90 -11.13 2.37 -3.50
N PRO A 91 -12.09 3.09 -2.90
CA PRO A 91 -12.04 3.46 -1.48
C PRO A 91 -12.16 2.28 -0.52
N TRP A 92 -12.64 1.12 -0.98
CA TRP A 92 -12.77 -0.10 -0.17
C TRP A 92 -11.47 -0.87 0.01
N TYR A 93 -10.40 -0.51 -0.68
CA TYR A 93 -9.08 -1.10 -0.48
C TYR A 93 -8.30 -0.36 0.59
N TRP A 94 -7.74 -1.07 1.56
CA TRP A 94 -7.00 -0.48 2.67
C TRP A 94 -5.81 0.38 2.23
N TRP A 95 -5.15 0.03 1.13
CA TRP A 95 -4.01 0.78 0.60
C TRP A 95 -4.39 2.08 -0.12
N SER A 96 -5.66 2.24 -0.49
CA SER A 96 -6.12 3.48 -1.14
C SER A 96 -6.08 4.68 -0.20
N TRP A 97 -6.27 4.46 1.12
CA TRP A 97 -6.05 5.50 2.11
C TRP A 97 -4.53 5.54 2.45
N PRO A 98 -3.92 6.73 2.61
CA PRO A 98 -4.51 8.07 2.68
C PRO A 98 -4.58 8.83 1.36
N VAL A 99 -4.28 8.21 0.22
CA VAL A 99 -4.41 8.87 -1.10
C VAL A 99 -5.84 9.31 -1.35
N LEU A 100 -6.80 8.47 -0.97
CA LEU A 100 -8.24 8.73 -1.02
C LEU A 100 -8.81 8.93 0.40
N PRO A 101 -8.77 10.14 0.99
CA PRO A 101 -9.24 10.38 2.37
C PRO A 101 -10.69 9.97 2.63
N LEU A 102 -11.57 10.10 1.65
CA LEU A 102 -12.96 9.63 1.74
C LEU A 102 -13.09 8.12 1.97
N GLY A 103 -12.04 7.34 1.72
CA GLY A 103 -12.02 5.92 2.03
C GLY A 103 -12.29 5.64 3.52
N ILE A 104 -11.84 6.50 4.42
CA ILE A 104 -12.16 6.35 5.86
C ILE A 104 -13.67 6.48 6.11
N GLN A 105 -14.35 7.44 5.48
CA GLN A 105 -15.80 7.60 5.62
C GLN A 105 -16.55 6.39 5.05
N TRP A 106 -16.11 5.86 3.91
CA TRP A 106 -16.66 4.65 3.33
C TRP A 106 -16.51 3.46 4.29
N HIS A 107 -15.34 3.29 4.89
CA HIS A 107 -15.09 2.21 5.86
C HIS A 107 -15.86 2.39 7.15
N GLU A 108 -16.10 3.63 7.60
CA GLU A 108 -16.95 3.91 8.76
C GLU A 108 -18.41 3.50 8.50
N GLN A 109 -18.95 3.82 7.31
CA GLN A 109 -20.28 3.35 6.91
C GLN A 109 -20.34 1.82 6.82
N ARG A 110 -19.31 1.18 6.26
CA ARG A 110 -19.23 -0.27 6.25
C ARG A 110 -19.21 -0.87 7.66
N ARG A 111 -18.47 -0.25 8.58
CA ARG A 111 -18.40 -0.69 9.98
C ARG A 111 -19.77 -0.69 10.65
N GLN A 112 -20.58 0.32 10.34
CA GLN A 112 -21.93 0.46 10.91
C GLN A 112 -22.94 -0.50 10.29
N THR A 113 -22.73 -0.96 9.07
CA THR A 113 -23.68 -1.83 8.33
C THR A 113 -23.29 -3.30 8.35
N ILE A 114 -22.23 -3.66 7.63
CA ILE A 114 -21.80 -5.06 7.41
C ILE A 114 -20.75 -5.48 8.46
N GLY A 115 -19.94 -4.54 8.94
CA GLY A 115 -18.84 -4.81 9.84
C GLY A 115 -17.63 -5.50 9.16
N TYR A 116 -16.72 -6.01 9.99
CA TYR A 116 -15.47 -6.68 9.58
C TYR A 116 -15.34 -8.10 10.16
N GLY A 117 -16.46 -8.71 10.59
CA GLY A 117 -16.47 -10.00 11.27
C GLY A 117 -15.78 -11.11 10.49
N ALA A 118 -15.92 -11.12 9.18
CA ALA A 118 -15.32 -12.13 8.31
C ALA A 118 -13.79 -12.01 8.18
N GLU A 119 -13.27 -10.79 8.18
CA GLU A 119 -11.83 -10.51 8.01
C GLU A 119 -11.04 -10.57 9.33
N MET A 120 -11.68 -10.30 10.46
CA MET A 120 -11.02 -10.21 11.77
C MET A 120 -10.22 -11.45 12.19
N PRO A 121 -10.71 -12.70 11.99
CA PRO A 121 -9.91 -13.87 12.34
C PRO A 121 -8.56 -13.92 11.60
N ILE A 122 -8.56 -13.62 10.30
CA ILE A 122 -7.35 -13.61 9.49
C ILE A 122 -6.41 -12.48 9.95
N VAL A 123 -6.94 -11.30 10.26
CA VAL A 123 -6.20 -10.15 10.78
C VAL A 123 -5.50 -10.51 12.10
N ILE A 124 -6.19 -11.14 13.03
CA ILE A 124 -5.64 -11.55 14.33
C ILE A 124 -4.54 -12.60 14.14
N ILE A 125 -4.79 -13.62 13.30
CA ILE A 125 -3.80 -14.66 13.00
C ILE A 125 -2.53 -14.04 12.41
N GLN A 126 -2.66 -13.12 11.47
CA GLN A 126 -1.52 -12.43 10.86
C GLN A 126 -0.75 -11.59 11.88
N ALA A 127 -1.45 -10.84 12.74
CA ALA A 127 -0.82 -10.05 13.78
C ALA A 127 -0.02 -10.93 14.75
N VAL A 128 -0.61 -12.04 15.21
CA VAL A 128 0.07 -13.01 16.09
C VAL A 128 1.27 -13.64 15.39
N LEU A 129 1.12 -14.01 14.11
CA LEU A 129 2.21 -14.58 13.32
C LEU A 129 3.39 -13.59 13.20
N TYR A 130 3.12 -12.34 12.84
CA TYR A 130 4.16 -11.32 12.69
C TYR A 130 4.86 -11.02 14.01
N LEU A 131 4.13 -10.91 15.11
CA LEU A 131 4.71 -10.74 16.44
C LEU A 131 5.52 -11.98 16.86
N GLY A 132 5.02 -13.17 16.57
CA GLY A 132 5.73 -14.42 16.77
C GLY A 132 7.05 -14.50 16.00
N ILE A 133 7.06 -14.07 14.74
CA ILE A 133 8.28 -13.97 13.93
C ILE A 133 9.30 -13.04 14.59
N VAL A 134 8.90 -11.87 15.07
CA VAL A 134 9.80 -10.96 15.77
C VAL A 134 10.37 -11.60 17.04
N ALA A 135 9.54 -12.27 17.83
CA ALA A 135 9.98 -12.95 19.05
C ALA A 135 10.96 -14.10 18.76
N VAL A 136 10.60 -14.96 17.81
CA VAL A 136 11.45 -16.11 17.39
C VAL A 136 12.77 -15.64 16.81
N THR A 137 12.76 -14.62 15.96
CA THR A 137 14.01 -14.09 15.37
C THR A 137 14.95 -13.52 16.42
N ARG A 138 14.43 -12.90 17.49
CA ARG A 138 15.25 -12.45 18.63
C ARG A 138 15.93 -13.61 19.35
N VAL A 139 15.20 -14.68 19.62
CA VAL A 139 15.72 -15.87 20.31
C VAL A 139 16.68 -16.66 19.41
N ALA A 140 16.32 -16.84 18.13
CA ALA A 140 17.08 -17.60 17.16
C ALA A 140 18.30 -16.85 16.55
N ARG A 141 18.48 -15.57 16.90
CA ARG A 141 19.54 -14.70 16.35
C ARG A 141 20.93 -15.37 16.25
N PRO A 142 21.45 -16.05 17.29
CA PRO A 142 22.80 -16.65 17.23
C PRO A 142 22.88 -17.85 16.27
N ASN A 143 21.76 -18.44 15.88
CA ASN A 143 21.74 -19.65 15.04
C ASN A 143 21.37 -19.34 13.58
N LEU A 144 20.62 -18.26 13.33
CA LEU A 144 20.16 -17.88 11.98
C LEU A 144 21.33 -17.56 11.05
N SER A 145 22.32 -16.81 11.52
CA SER A 145 23.52 -16.48 10.74
C SER A 145 24.35 -17.72 10.42
N LYS A 146 24.46 -18.66 11.37
CA LYS A 146 25.19 -19.93 11.15
C LYS A 146 24.55 -20.80 10.07
N LEU A 147 23.22 -20.73 9.91
CA LEU A 147 22.49 -21.47 8.88
C LEU A 147 22.81 -20.94 7.47
N CYS A 148 22.89 -19.63 7.30
CA CYS A 148 23.18 -19.00 6.01
C CYS A 148 24.67 -19.09 5.62
N TYR A 149 25.57 -19.13 6.60
CA TYR A 149 27.01 -19.13 6.40
C TYR A 149 27.68 -20.47 6.80
N ARG A 150 26.96 -21.59 6.63
CA ARG A 150 27.52 -22.92 6.88
C ARG A 150 28.70 -23.18 5.95
N ARG A 151 29.85 -23.55 6.54
CA ARG A 151 31.12 -23.81 5.86
C ARG A 151 30.93 -24.87 4.79
N GLU A 152 31.18 -24.53 3.54
CA GLU A 152 31.25 -25.48 2.43
C GLU A 152 32.59 -25.31 1.69
N ASP A 153 33.20 -26.45 1.32
CA ASP A 153 34.57 -26.49 0.78
C ASP A 153 34.70 -25.80 -0.60
N SER A 154 35.60 -24.98 -0.61
CA SER A 154 36.57 -24.29 -1.45
C SER A 154 36.45 -24.14 -2.98
N LYS A 155 35.67 -24.85 -3.76
CA LYS A 155 35.74 -24.71 -5.24
C LYS A 155 34.59 -23.95 -5.91
N SER A 156 33.52 -23.60 -5.18
CA SER A 156 32.36 -22.92 -5.70
C SER A 156 32.07 -21.55 -5.03
N ILE A 157 33.06 -20.97 -4.39
CA ILE A 157 32.91 -19.79 -3.52
C ILE A 157 32.25 -18.59 -4.23
N PHE A 158 32.57 -18.37 -5.49
CA PHE A 158 32.02 -17.20 -6.24
C PHE A 158 30.52 -17.34 -6.52
N LEU A 159 30.08 -18.51 -6.97
CA LEU A 159 28.67 -18.78 -7.27
C LEU A 159 27.82 -18.77 -6.00
N ILE A 160 28.34 -19.36 -4.92
CA ILE A 160 27.65 -19.36 -3.61
C ILE A 160 27.52 -17.95 -3.06
N ARG A 161 28.57 -17.12 -3.16
CA ARG A 161 28.55 -15.71 -2.74
C ARG A 161 27.56 -14.88 -3.53
N SER A 162 27.54 -15.04 -4.85
CA SER A 162 26.57 -14.38 -5.71
C SER A 162 25.13 -14.81 -5.38
N GLY A 163 24.94 -16.12 -5.15
CA GLY A 163 23.65 -16.67 -4.75
C GLY A 163 23.16 -16.11 -3.41
N LEU A 164 24.00 -16.05 -2.39
CA LEU A 164 23.63 -15.47 -1.08
C LEU A 164 23.25 -13.97 -1.18
N LYS A 165 23.98 -13.20 -1.99
CA LYS A 165 23.60 -11.79 -2.24
C LYS A 165 22.23 -11.67 -2.89
N MET A 166 21.98 -12.49 -3.90
CA MET A 166 20.66 -12.51 -4.57
C MET A 166 19.55 -12.92 -3.60
N ILE A 167 19.75 -13.95 -2.79
CA ILE A 167 18.77 -14.38 -1.77
C ILE A 167 18.53 -13.26 -0.74
N ALA A 168 19.56 -12.54 -0.30
CA ALA A 168 19.42 -11.42 0.62
C ALA A 168 18.60 -10.28 -0.01
N ILE A 169 18.88 -9.90 -1.26
CA ILE A 169 18.12 -8.88 -1.97
C ILE A 169 16.67 -9.30 -2.15
N TRP A 170 16.43 -10.53 -2.60
CA TRP A 170 15.07 -11.06 -2.76
C TRP A 170 14.32 -11.16 -1.45
N SER A 171 14.99 -11.51 -0.33
CA SER A 171 14.34 -11.55 0.98
C SER A 171 13.93 -10.16 1.47
N ILE A 172 14.71 -9.11 1.18
CA ILE A 172 14.35 -7.73 1.48
C ILE A 172 13.15 -7.29 0.61
N LEU A 173 13.17 -7.58 -0.69
CA LEU A 173 12.04 -7.28 -1.58
C LEU A 173 10.78 -8.03 -1.15
N ALA A 174 10.90 -9.31 -0.84
CA ALA A 174 9.80 -10.13 -0.35
C ALA A 174 9.21 -9.59 0.95
N ALA A 175 10.03 -9.01 1.83
CA ALA A 175 9.56 -8.39 3.06
C ALA A 175 8.58 -7.23 2.81
N TYR A 176 8.70 -6.51 1.71
CA TYR A 176 7.75 -5.46 1.31
C TYR A 176 6.55 -6.00 0.54
N ILE A 177 6.75 -7.01 -0.29
CA ILE A 177 5.73 -7.51 -1.21
C ILE A 177 4.76 -8.48 -0.52
N VAL A 178 5.29 -9.44 0.23
CA VAL A 178 4.49 -10.52 0.82
C VAL A 178 3.40 -10.01 1.77
N PRO A 179 3.67 -9.09 2.72
CA PRO A 179 2.61 -8.59 3.60
C PRO A 179 1.51 -7.86 2.84
N PHE A 180 1.84 -7.17 1.75
CA PHE A 180 0.86 -6.45 0.95
C PHE A 180 -0.21 -7.39 0.37
N PHE A 181 0.21 -8.52 -0.19
CA PHE A 181 -0.71 -9.50 -0.78
C PHE A 181 -1.36 -10.43 0.24
N ALA A 182 -0.74 -10.59 1.41
CA ALA A 182 -1.27 -11.46 2.46
C ALA A 182 -2.46 -10.84 3.21
N ILE A 183 -2.54 -9.49 3.29
CA ILE A 183 -3.59 -8.79 4.01
C ILE A 183 -4.86 -8.77 3.16
N PRO A 184 -6.04 -9.12 3.73
CA PRO A 184 -7.30 -9.01 2.99
C PRO A 184 -7.52 -7.58 2.49
N CYS A 185 -7.85 -7.42 1.21
CA CYS A 185 -7.87 -6.12 0.53
C CYS A 185 -8.92 -5.15 1.09
N THR A 186 -9.98 -5.65 1.71
CA THR A 186 -11.13 -4.86 2.19
C THR A 186 -11.15 -4.58 3.69
N VAL A 187 -10.06 -4.87 4.41
CA VAL A 187 -9.95 -4.52 5.83
C VAL A 187 -9.93 -3.00 6.03
N HIS A 188 -10.24 -2.56 7.24
CA HIS A 188 -10.17 -1.14 7.57
C HIS A 188 -8.75 -0.57 7.30
N PRO A 189 -8.60 0.58 6.64
CA PRO A 189 -7.29 1.10 6.22
C PRO A 189 -6.25 1.22 7.34
N LEU A 190 -6.66 1.68 8.52
CA LEU A 190 -5.76 1.77 9.67
C LEU A 190 -5.22 0.40 10.10
N VAL A 191 -6.07 -0.62 10.07
CA VAL A 191 -5.68 -2.00 10.39
C VAL A 191 -4.78 -2.56 9.28
N GLY A 192 -5.15 -2.35 8.02
CA GLY A 192 -4.36 -2.81 6.87
C GLY A 192 -2.95 -2.23 6.86
N TRP A 193 -2.81 -0.92 7.03
CA TRP A 193 -1.50 -0.27 7.12
C TRP A 193 -0.70 -0.69 8.35
N SER A 194 -1.34 -0.84 9.51
CA SER A 194 -0.67 -1.32 10.72
C SER A 194 -0.13 -2.73 10.55
N LEU A 195 -0.93 -3.63 9.97
CA LEU A 195 -0.49 -5.00 9.66
C LEU A 195 0.61 -5.03 8.60
N TYR A 196 0.50 -4.19 7.57
CA TYR A 196 1.51 -4.09 6.53
C TYR A 196 2.86 -3.67 7.12
N LEU A 197 2.88 -2.59 7.89
CA LEU A 197 4.10 -2.10 8.51
C LEU A 197 4.69 -3.12 9.52
N LEU A 198 3.83 -3.77 10.29
CA LEU A 198 4.25 -4.84 11.21
C LEU A 198 4.82 -6.05 10.45
N GLY A 199 4.17 -6.47 9.37
CA GLY A 199 4.62 -7.57 8.52
C GLY A 199 5.96 -7.28 7.86
N VAL A 200 6.11 -6.09 7.25
CA VAL A 200 7.38 -5.63 6.67
C VAL A 200 8.47 -5.65 7.72
N PHE A 201 8.23 -5.04 8.89
CA PHE A 201 9.21 -5.02 9.98
C PHE A 201 9.61 -6.44 10.42
N SER A 202 8.64 -7.33 10.58
CA SER A 202 8.88 -8.72 11.01
C SER A 202 9.76 -9.49 10.02
N LEU A 203 9.46 -9.39 8.74
CA LEU A 203 10.23 -10.07 7.69
C LEU A 203 11.62 -9.42 7.50
N LEU A 204 11.73 -8.09 7.63
CA LEU A 204 13.05 -7.43 7.67
C LEU A 204 13.89 -7.89 8.87
N CYS A 205 13.30 -8.16 10.02
CA CYS A 205 14.02 -8.73 11.17
C CYS A 205 14.66 -10.10 10.83
N ILE A 206 13.94 -10.94 10.07
CA ILE A 206 14.54 -12.21 9.59
C ILE A 206 15.73 -11.93 8.68
N ALA A 207 15.58 -11.10 7.66
CA ALA A 207 16.64 -10.78 6.72
C ALA A 207 17.87 -10.17 7.40
N VAL A 208 17.67 -9.23 8.32
CA VAL A 208 18.74 -8.60 9.11
C VAL A 208 19.54 -9.64 9.92
N ASN A 209 18.84 -10.53 10.62
CA ASN A 209 19.50 -11.50 11.49
C ASN A 209 20.12 -12.67 10.70
N ALA A 210 19.51 -13.07 9.58
CA ALA A 210 20.03 -14.14 8.73
C ALA A 210 21.29 -13.69 7.97
N PHE A 211 21.29 -12.49 7.42
CA PHE A 211 22.41 -12.00 6.58
C PHE A 211 23.34 -11.01 7.29
N LEU A 212 23.20 -10.84 8.62
CA LEU A 212 24.01 -9.93 9.44
C LEU A 212 24.06 -8.50 8.89
N LEU A 213 22.92 -8.03 8.38
CA LEU A 213 22.82 -6.71 7.76
C LEU A 213 22.71 -5.61 8.82
N PRO A 214 23.18 -4.39 8.52
CA PRO A 214 23.02 -3.27 9.43
C PRO A 214 21.54 -2.86 9.51
N MET A 215 20.98 -2.80 10.71
CA MET A 215 19.55 -2.56 10.91
C MET A 215 19.12 -1.17 10.45
N LEU A 216 19.92 -0.13 10.74
CA LEU A 216 19.55 1.25 10.40
C LEU A 216 19.37 1.48 8.90
N PRO A 217 20.30 1.12 8.01
CA PRO A 217 20.11 1.30 6.57
C PRO A 217 18.89 0.55 6.02
N ILE A 218 18.56 -0.63 6.57
CA ILE A 218 17.39 -1.41 6.14
C ILE A 218 16.08 -0.78 6.60
N LEU A 219 16.05 -0.13 7.76
CA LEU A 219 14.87 0.57 8.24
C LEU A 219 14.57 1.88 7.50
N VAL A 220 15.56 2.47 6.82
CA VAL A 220 15.36 3.76 6.11
C VAL A 220 14.23 3.71 5.07
N PRO A 221 14.13 2.72 4.17
CA PRO A 221 13.00 2.63 3.26
C PRO A 221 11.65 2.46 3.99
N TRP A 222 11.63 1.66 5.07
CA TRP A 222 10.43 1.47 5.90
C TRP A 222 9.99 2.77 6.57
N LEU A 223 10.94 3.53 7.14
CA LEU A 223 10.67 4.86 7.68
C LEU A 223 10.23 5.85 6.60
N GLY A 224 10.76 5.71 5.37
CA GLY A 224 10.33 6.47 4.21
C GLY A 224 8.86 6.25 3.88
N VAL A 225 8.42 4.99 3.86
CA VAL A 225 6.99 4.63 3.67
C VAL A 225 6.13 5.20 4.79
N LEU A 226 6.52 5.01 6.03
CA LEU A 226 5.81 5.54 7.20
C LEU A 226 5.68 7.06 7.16
N GLY A 227 6.76 7.76 6.85
CA GLY A 227 6.77 9.22 6.72
C GLY A 227 5.88 9.72 5.58
N ALA A 228 5.89 9.05 4.43
CA ALA A 228 5.00 9.37 3.31
C ALA A 228 3.52 9.17 3.70
N LEU A 229 3.19 8.09 4.41
CA LEU A 229 1.84 7.85 4.92
C LEU A 229 1.40 8.97 5.88
N LEU A 230 2.26 9.37 6.81
CA LEU A 230 1.98 10.46 7.75
C LEU A 230 1.78 11.79 7.02
N MET A 231 2.63 12.10 6.05
CA MET A 231 2.50 13.31 5.24
C MET A 231 1.20 13.32 4.43
N MET A 232 0.78 12.21 3.85
CA MET A 232 -0.48 12.11 3.12
C MET A 232 -1.70 12.15 4.02
N ALA A 233 -1.64 11.53 5.20
CA ALA A 233 -2.76 11.41 6.11
C ALA A 233 -3.05 12.69 6.90
N TYR A 234 -2.12 13.63 6.95
CA TYR A 234 -2.22 14.78 7.82
C TYR A 234 -3.33 15.76 7.40
N PRO A 235 -4.19 16.21 8.35
CA PRO A 235 -5.40 16.96 8.01
C PRO A 235 -5.20 18.47 7.76
N TRP A 236 -4.01 19.03 7.97
CA TRP A 236 -3.79 20.48 7.85
C TRP A 236 -3.70 21.02 6.42
N TYR A 237 -3.68 20.16 5.44
CA TYR A 237 -3.63 20.62 4.05
C TYR A 237 -4.95 21.28 3.65
N SER A 238 -4.88 22.55 3.21
CA SER A 238 -6.04 23.31 2.77
C SER A 238 -6.64 22.75 1.46
N ASN A 239 -5.80 22.14 0.62
CA ASN A 239 -6.22 21.54 -0.65
C ASN A 239 -5.32 20.37 -1.05
N GLY A 240 -5.77 19.58 -2.02
CA GLY A 240 -5.07 18.39 -2.50
C GLY A 240 -3.76 18.71 -3.21
N VAL A 241 -3.63 19.88 -3.83
CA VAL A 241 -2.39 20.30 -4.50
C VAL A 241 -1.28 20.54 -3.48
N VAL A 242 -1.58 21.25 -2.39
CA VAL A 242 -0.60 21.47 -1.29
C VAL A 242 -0.18 20.14 -0.69
N ARG A 243 -1.10 19.21 -0.48
CA ARG A 243 -0.78 17.85 -0.01
C ARG A 243 0.14 17.12 -0.99
N ALA A 244 -0.18 17.13 -2.28
CA ALA A 244 0.65 16.49 -3.31
C ALA A 244 2.06 17.08 -3.35
N LEU A 245 2.19 18.41 -3.29
CA LEU A 245 3.49 19.09 -3.23
C LEU A 245 4.27 18.74 -1.98
N ALA A 246 3.61 18.66 -0.82
CA ALA A 246 4.26 18.27 0.44
C ALA A 246 4.79 16.83 0.40
N VAL A 247 4.01 15.89 -0.13
CA VAL A 247 4.43 14.48 -0.31
C VAL A 247 5.59 14.40 -1.32
N PHE A 248 5.52 15.17 -2.41
CA PHE A 248 6.59 15.23 -3.41
C PHE A 248 7.88 15.78 -2.79
N ALA A 249 7.81 16.91 -2.06
CA ALA A 249 8.95 17.51 -1.38
C ALA A 249 9.56 16.53 -0.35
N TYR A 250 8.71 15.86 0.45
CA TYR A 250 9.18 14.82 1.36
C TYR A 250 9.92 13.70 0.61
N SER A 251 9.34 13.17 -0.45
CA SER A 251 9.94 12.08 -1.24
C SER A 251 11.27 12.51 -1.87
N PHE A 252 11.33 13.74 -2.36
CA PHE A 252 12.56 14.32 -2.91
C PHE A 252 13.67 14.44 -1.85
N CYS A 253 13.34 14.91 -0.64
CA CYS A 253 14.30 15.00 0.46
C CYS A 253 14.68 13.63 1.03
N ALA A 254 13.77 12.66 1.03
CA ALA A 254 14.03 11.31 1.56
C ALA A 254 14.83 10.43 0.59
N SER A 255 14.77 10.70 -0.72
CA SER A 255 15.40 9.85 -1.74
C SER A 255 16.93 9.76 -1.62
N PRO A 256 17.71 10.84 -1.35
CA PRO A 256 19.16 10.73 -1.15
C PRO A 256 19.51 9.86 0.06
N VAL A 257 18.72 9.96 1.14
CA VAL A 257 18.93 9.17 2.36
C VAL A 257 18.66 7.68 2.07
N ALA A 258 17.60 7.39 1.33
CA ALA A 258 17.31 6.02 0.88
C ALA A 258 18.40 5.47 -0.05
N TRP A 259 18.93 6.28 -0.94
CA TRP A 259 20.04 5.92 -1.83
C TRP A 259 21.33 5.60 -1.06
N ILE A 260 21.70 6.45 -0.10
CA ILE A 260 22.86 6.21 0.79
C ILE A 260 22.65 4.92 1.60
N ALA A 261 21.45 4.69 2.12
CA ALA A 261 21.11 3.48 2.85
C ALA A 261 21.25 2.22 1.97
N LEU A 262 20.77 2.27 0.73
CA LEU A 262 20.94 1.18 -0.24
C LEU A 262 22.42 0.91 -0.52
N GLY A 263 23.22 1.94 -0.75
CA GLY A 263 24.67 1.82 -0.92
C GLY A 263 25.35 1.12 0.27
N LYS A 264 24.95 1.49 1.49
CA LYS A 264 25.48 0.83 2.71
C LYS A 264 25.05 -0.64 2.83
N ILE A 265 23.82 -0.98 2.44
CA ILE A 265 23.34 -2.38 2.42
C ILE A 265 24.17 -3.19 1.44
N LEU A 266 24.37 -2.69 0.21
CA LEU A 266 25.13 -3.36 -0.82
C LEU A 266 26.62 -3.52 -0.41
N ALA A 267 27.21 -2.49 0.18
CA ALA A 267 28.59 -2.55 0.69
C ALA A 267 28.71 -3.58 1.82
N CYS A 268 27.74 -3.62 2.74
CA CYS A 268 27.71 -4.60 3.82
C CYS A 268 27.57 -6.04 3.32
N LEU A 269 26.72 -6.27 2.32
CA LEU A 269 26.59 -7.58 1.67
C LEU A 269 27.91 -8.03 1.03
N ASN A 270 28.69 -7.09 0.46
CA ASN A 270 30.00 -7.39 -0.08
C ASN A 270 31.00 -7.78 1.03
N VAL A 271 31.08 -6.99 2.10
CA VAL A 271 32.03 -7.19 3.20
C VAL A 271 31.66 -8.43 4.05
N SER A 272 30.39 -8.68 4.33
CA SER A 272 29.98 -9.85 5.12
C SER A 272 30.36 -11.15 4.41
N VAL A 273 30.21 -11.17 3.09
CA VAL A 273 30.59 -12.31 2.25
C VAL A 273 32.13 -12.49 2.20
N GLU A 274 32.91 -11.39 2.30
CA GLU A 274 34.38 -11.46 2.32
C GLU A 274 34.95 -11.85 3.70
N ARG A 275 34.39 -11.31 4.79
CA ARG A 275 34.86 -11.56 6.16
C ARG A 275 34.82 -13.04 6.56
N GLU A 276 33.78 -13.75 6.22
CA GLU A 276 33.64 -15.15 6.56
C GLU A 276 34.57 -16.07 5.74
N GLY A 277 35.03 -15.61 4.56
CA GLY A 277 36.11 -16.28 3.84
C GLY A 277 37.50 -16.07 4.44
N PHE A 278 37.69 -15.06 5.31
CA PHE A 278 38.97 -14.68 5.87
C PHE A 278 39.21 -15.25 7.31
N LEU A 279 38.14 -15.33 8.13
CA LEU A 279 38.23 -15.78 9.52
C LEU A 279 38.78 -17.20 9.70
N PRO A 280 38.52 -18.19 8.84
CA PRO A 280 39.15 -19.52 8.98
C PRO A 280 40.65 -19.53 8.70
N ARG A 281 41.15 -18.64 7.83
CA ARG A 281 42.59 -18.60 7.50
C ARG A 281 43.45 -18.02 8.61
N LEU A 282 42.94 -17.10 9.41
CA LEU A 282 43.65 -16.52 10.54
C LEU A 282 43.69 -17.50 11.74
N ALA A 283 42.64 -18.32 11.90
CA ALA A 283 42.61 -19.35 12.94
C ALA A 283 43.49 -20.56 12.59
N GLU A 284 43.71 -20.84 11.29
CA GLU A 284 44.51 -21.96 10.80
C GLU A 284 46.00 -21.61 10.64
N SER A 285 46.32 -20.32 10.55
CA SER A 285 47.67 -19.79 10.41
C SER A 285 48.32 -19.33 11.73
N ALA A 286 47.63 -19.43 12.86
CA ALA A 286 48.23 -19.20 14.17
C ALA A 286 48.91 -20.50 14.63
N PRO A 287 50.26 -20.59 14.62
CA PRO A 287 50.93 -21.72 15.14
C PRO A 287 50.66 -21.83 16.65
N LEU A 288 50.14 -22.97 17.07
CA LEU A 288 49.94 -23.37 18.48
C LEU A 288 51.31 -23.52 19.25
N SER A 289 52.28 -22.67 18.94
CA SER A 289 53.58 -22.65 19.64
C SER A 289 53.82 -21.28 20.27
N GLY A 290 53.33 -21.07 21.49
CA GLY A 290 53.70 -19.86 22.20
C GLY A 290 53.00 -19.54 23.52
N PHE A 291 52.13 -20.40 24.02
CA PHE A 291 51.47 -20.14 25.32
C PHE A 291 51.77 -21.20 26.38
N ASN A 292 53.03 -21.72 26.37
CA ASN A 292 53.56 -22.38 27.54
C ASN A 292 54.87 -21.70 27.92
N LYS A 293 54.80 -20.61 28.65
CA LYS A 293 55.77 -20.08 29.58
C LYS A 293 55.38 -18.64 29.96
N LEU A 294 54.74 -18.55 31.08
CA LEU A 294 54.99 -17.51 32.10
C LEU A 294 53.89 -17.67 33.17
N TYR A 295 54.40 -18.23 34.25
CA TYR A 295 53.99 -18.23 35.64
C TYR A 295 52.61 -17.69 36.00
#